data_8c68c071a347ecb8ec2afb5dcfa0dcb6
#
_entry.id   8c68c071a347ecb8ec2afb5dcfa0dcb6
#
_cell.length_a   1.000
_cell.length_b   1.000
_cell.length_c   1.000
_cell.angle_alpha   90.00
_cell.angle_beta   90.00
_cell.angle_gamma   90.00
#
_symmetry.space_group_name_H-M   'P 1'
#
loop_
_entity.id
_entity.type
_entity.pdbx_description
1 polymer ?
#
loop_
_entity_poly.entity_id
_entity_poly.type
_entity_poly.pdbx_seq_one_letter_code
_entity_poly.pdbx_strand_id
1 'polypeptide(L)'
;MYGSCPATCSLNPDGANSAIEIDQDYLSALRKAVPKKGQAWTYSHFDYATIPQNEEKHTTINYSADTVIQALNSFNSGRETTYTAPHTMTDKVDDIQGVRFVRCPAEENKKITCQNCGSGQPLCARQKRDYIVKFTAHGANKKKVGQEEKGGCYAGPGFTVFSWKATAKQKQEVSDAVKLSEWIKTLPYGSMIRHHVAGDIGLDK
;
A
#
# COMPACT_ATOMS: atom_id res chain seq x y z
N MET A 1 -4.55 14.25 -10.93
CA MET A 1 -5.08 13.09 -11.69
C MET A 1 -4.46 11.85 -11.03
N TYR A 2 -5.26 11.01 -10.44
CA TYR A 2 -4.79 9.83 -9.68
C TYR A 2 -4.54 8.71 -10.68
N GLY A 3 -3.27 8.45 -10.97
CA GLY A 3 -2.80 7.82 -12.20
C GLY A 3 -3.19 6.37 -12.45
N SER A 4 -3.50 5.55 -11.45
CA SER A 4 -3.76 4.11 -11.66
C SER A 4 -5.21 3.70 -11.47
N CYS A 5 -6.03 4.50 -10.82
CA CYS A 5 -7.45 4.20 -10.62
C CYS A 5 -8.30 4.94 -11.65
N PRO A 6 -9.05 4.24 -12.51
CA PRO A 6 -9.99 4.89 -13.42
C PRO A 6 -11.07 5.63 -12.63
N ALA A 7 -11.64 6.71 -13.21
CA ALA A 7 -12.70 7.50 -12.59
C ALA A 7 -13.92 6.68 -12.13
N THR A 8 -14.11 5.51 -12.74
CA THR A 8 -15.18 4.55 -12.38
C THR A 8 -14.80 3.56 -11.28
N CYS A 9 -13.55 3.62 -10.78
CA CYS A 9 -13.12 2.74 -9.70
C CYS A 9 -13.75 3.21 -8.39
N SER A 10 -14.38 2.29 -7.66
CA SER A 10 -14.94 2.59 -6.33
C SER A 10 -13.89 2.99 -5.29
N LEU A 11 -12.63 2.77 -5.61
CA LEU A 11 -11.47 3.13 -4.78
C LEU A 11 -10.79 4.43 -5.24
N ASN A 12 -11.29 5.04 -6.32
CA ASN A 12 -10.78 6.32 -6.77
C ASN A 12 -11.30 7.43 -5.85
N PRO A 13 -10.44 8.21 -5.19
CA PRO A 13 -10.87 9.29 -4.31
C PRO A 13 -11.73 10.36 -5.00
N ASP A 14 -11.66 10.52 -6.34
CA ASP A 14 -12.54 11.39 -7.13
C ASP A 14 -13.84 10.71 -7.57
N GLY A 15 -14.02 9.44 -7.30
CA GLY A 15 -15.26 8.71 -7.61
C GLY A 15 -16.36 9.00 -6.60
N ALA A 16 -17.65 8.84 -7.03
CA ALA A 16 -18.83 9.11 -6.20
C ALA A 16 -18.88 8.32 -4.86
N ASN A 17 -17.97 7.38 -4.67
CA ASN A 17 -17.88 6.50 -3.50
C ASN A 17 -16.49 6.57 -2.83
N SER A 18 -15.66 7.58 -3.12
CA SER A 18 -14.35 7.68 -2.53
C SER A 18 -14.39 8.34 -1.14
N ALA A 19 -13.60 7.81 -0.24
CA ALA A 19 -13.27 8.50 0.99
C ALA A 19 -12.47 9.77 0.66
N ILE A 20 -12.82 10.89 1.27
CA ILE A 20 -12.17 12.18 1.06
C ILE A 20 -10.97 12.32 2.00
N GLU A 21 -10.93 11.53 3.05
CA GLU A 21 -9.92 11.61 4.10
C GLU A 21 -9.62 10.23 4.70
N ILE A 22 -8.44 10.13 5.29
CA ILE A 22 -8.00 8.91 5.96
C ILE A 22 -8.82 8.71 7.25
N ASP A 23 -9.33 7.50 7.45
CA ASP A 23 -9.99 7.12 8.70
C ASP A 23 -8.98 7.07 9.85
N GLN A 24 -9.00 8.10 10.70
CA GLN A 24 -8.11 8.22 11.85
C GLN A 24 -8.44 7.21 12.95
N ASP A 25 -9.71 6.84 13.11
CA ASP A 25 -10.14 5.86 14.10
C ASP A 25 -9.64 4.47 13.71
N TYR A 26 -9.72 4.14 12.43
CA TYR A 26 -9.17 2.92 11.88
C TYR A 26 -7.64 2.84 12.07
N LEU A 27 -6.91 3.91 11.75
CA LEU A 27 -5.47 3.97 11.99
C LEU A 27 -5.11 3.83 13.46
N SER A 28 -5.86 4.49 14.34
CA SER A 28 -5.68 4.38 15.79
C SER A 28 -5.91 2.95 16.28
N ALA A 29 -6.97 2.28 15.79
CA ALA A 29 -7.25 0.89 16.11
C ALA A 29 -6.14 -0.05 15.60
N LEU A 30 -5.66 0.15 14.37
CA LEU A 30 -4.56 -0.61 13.80
C LEU A 30 -3.29 -0.47 14.66
N ARG A 31 -2.91 0.76 15.01
CA ARG A 31 -1.72 1.04 15.84
C ARG A 31 -1.81 0.39 17.21
N LYS A 32 -2.96 0.46 17.86
CA LYS A 32 -3.21 -0.16 19.16
C LYS A 32 -3.18 -1.69 19.12
N ALA A 33 -3.58 -2.28 18.00
CA ALA A 33 -3.65 -3.72 17.84
C ALA A 33 -2.28 -4.36 17.56
N VAL A 34 -1.29 -3.60 17.08
CA VAL A 34 0.05 -4.13 16.78
C VAL A 34 0.75 -4.54 18.07
N PRO A 35 1.21 -5.79 18.20
CA PRO A 35 1.96 -6.24 19.38
C PRO A 35 3.26 -5.44 19.55
N LYS A 36 3.73 -5.28 20.80
CA LYS A 36 4.95 -4.52 21.13
C LYS A 36 6.21 -4.90 20.34
N LYS A 37 6.31 -6.17 19.89
CA LYS A 37 7.42 -6.66 19.04
C LYS A 37 6.95 -6.98 17.61
N GLY A 38 5.69 -6.69 17.28
CA GLY A 38 5.14 -6.82 15.94
C GLY A 38 5.44 -5.60 15.10
N GLN A 39 5.14 -5.70 13.81
CA GLN A 39 5.20 -4.60 12.86
C GLN A 39 4.00 -4.69 11.93
N ALA A 40 3.41 -3.54 11.64
CA ALA A 40 2.39 -3.40 10.61
C ALA A 40 2.85 -2.36 9.59
N TRP A 41 2.45 -2.55 8.36
CA TRP A 41 2.61 -1.52 7.33
C TRP A 41 1.43 -1.59 6.38
N THR A 42 1.12 -0.46 5.80
CA THR A 42 0.04 -0.30 4.82
C THR A 42 0.49 0.63 3.70
N TYR A 43 -0.35 0.75 2.70
CA TYR A 43 -0.11 1.61 1.54
C TYR A 43 -1.32 2.51 1.36
N SER A 44 -1.10 3.76 0.97
CA SER A 44 -2.15 4.73 0.71
C SER A 44 -1.88 5.48 -0.59
N HIS A 45 -2.92 5.68 -1.38
CA HIS A 45 -2.92 6.54 -2.57
C HIS A 45 -3.47 7.95 -2.30
N PHE A 46 -3.87 8.24 -1.06
CA PHE A 46 -4.22 9.61 -0.68
C PHE A 46 -3.04 10.54 -0.91
N ASP A 47 -3.31 11.82 -1.10
CA ASP A 47 -2.25 12.82 -1.22
C ASP A 47 -1.27 12.66 -0.06
N TYR A 48 0.03 12.52 -0.38
CA TYR A 48 1.08 12.31 0.61
C TYR A 48 1.13 13.42 1.66
N ALA A 49 0.68 14.63 1.31
CA ALA A 49 0.58 15.75 2.26
C ALA A 49 -0.47 15.50 3.36
N THR A 50 -1.50 14.70 3.08
CA THR A 50 -2.59 14.37 4.03
C THR A 50 -2.32 13.10 4.82
N ILE A 51 -1.40 12.25 4.37
CA ILE A 51 -1.02 11.03 5.10
C ILE A 51 -0.31 11.43 6.40
N PRO A 52 -0.72 10.91 7.58
CA PRO A 52 -0.01 11.18 8.83
C PRO A 52 1.46 10.76 8.77
N GLN A 53 2.32 11.50 9.46
CA GLN A 53 3.72 11.10 9.64
C GLN A 53 3.80 9.77 10.41
N ASN A 54 4.80 8.96 10.06
CA ASN A 54 5.07 7.72 10.76
C ASN A 54 5.84 7.99 12.06
N GLU A 55 5.11 8.33 13.12
CA GLU A 55 5.67 8.60 14.44
C GLU A 55 5.68 7.36 15.33
N GLU A 56 4.79 6.42 15.05
CA GLU A 56 4.62 5.19 15.79
C GLU A 56 5.61 4.11 15.33
N LYS A 57 6.42 3.60 16.24
CA LYS A 57 7.53 2.67 15.94
C LYS A 57 7.13 1.37 15.23
N HIS A 58 5.89 0.95 15.35
CA HIS A 58 5.45 -0.37 14.92
C HIS A 58 4.48 -0.35 13.74
N THR A 59 4.10 0.83 13.27
CA THR A 59 3.17 0.97 12.14
C THR A 59 3.73 1.95 11.12
N THR A 60 3.86 1.51 9.87
CA THR A 60 4.37 2.33 8.77
C THR A 60 3.29 2.48 7.70
N ILE A 61 2.92 3.71 7.41
CA ILE A 61 2.06 4.05 6.28
C ILE A 61 2.98 4.46 5.14
N ASN A 62 2.90 3.75 4.02
CA ASN A 62 3.64 4.06 2.82
C ASN A 62 2.74 4.83 1.86
N TYR A 63 3.19 5.94 1.34
CA TYR A 63 2.57 6.52 0.17
C TYR A 63 2.82 5.61 -1.04
N SER A 64 1.77 5.27 -1.76
CA SER A 64 1.84 4.45 -2.98
C SER A 64 1.76 5.34 -4.20
N ALA A 65 2.91 5.62 -4.81
CA ALA A 65 3.02 6.46 -5.98
C ALA A 65 2.74 5.67 -7.27
N ASP A 66 2.04 6.31 -8.20
CA ASP A 66 1.75 5.76 -9.53
C ASP A 66 2.72 6.29 -10.61
N THR A 67 3.40 7.40 -10.31
CA THR A 67 4.40 8.00 -11.21
C THR A 67 5.72 8.23 -10.48
N VAL A 68 6.81 8.28 -11.24
CA VAL A 68 8.14 8.60 -10.69
C VAL A 68 8.15 9.98 -10.02
N ILE A 69 7.46 10.95 -10.61
CA ILE A 69 7.40 12.32 -10.06
C ILE A 69 6.70 12.32 -8.70
N GLN A 70 5.56 11.65 -8.58
CA GLN A 70 4.87 11.50 -7.29
C GLN A 70 5.76 10.80 -6.26
N ALA A 71 6.47 9.74 -6.68
CA ALA A 71 7.37 9.02 -5.80
C ALA A 71 8.49 9.89 -5.27
N LEU A 72 9.14 10.67 -6.13
CA LEU A 72 10.21 11.58 -5.76
C LEU A 72 9.71 12.71 -4.85
N ASN A 73 8.58 13.33 -5.18
CA ASN A 73 8.01 14.41 -4.38
C ASN A 73 7.65 13.95 -2.97
N SER A 74 6.99 12.80 -2.86
CA SER A 74 6.65 12.22 -1.56
C SER A 74 7.89 11.86 -0.76
N PHE A 75 8.87 11.19 -1.37
CA PHE A 75 10.11 10.79 -0.73
C PHE A 75 10.91 12.00 -0.23
N ASN A 76 11.05 13.02 -1.06
CA ASN A 76 11.76 14.26 -0.72
C ASN A 76 11.04 15.07 0.38
N SER A 77 9.74 14.86 0.57
CA SER A 77 8.99 15.41 1.70
C SER A 77 9.13 14.60 2.99
N GLY A 78 10.00 13.56 3.00
CA GLY A 78 10.28 12.73 4.17
C GLY A 78 9.26 11.62 4.42
N ARG A 79 8.46 11.25 3.41
CA ARG A 79 7.47 10.16 3.54
C ARG A 79 8.05 8.81 3.12
N GLU A 80 7.67 7.77 3.82
CA GLU A 80 7.91 6.40 3.37
C GLU A 80 7.10 6.14 2.11
N THR A 81 7.80 5.93 1.01
CA THR A 81 7.20 5.87 -0.32
C THR A 81 7.43 4.52 -0.96
N THR A 82 6.39 4.03 -1.63
CA THR A 82 6.46 2.91 -2.57
C THR A 82 6.06 3.38 -3.95
N TYR A 83 6.47 2.66 -4.97
CA TYR A 83 6.20 2.99 -6.37
C TYR A 83 5.72 1.77 -7.14
N THR A 84 4.61 1.89 -7.85
CA THR A 84 4.14 0.87 -8.79
C THR A 84 4.81 1.09 -10.13
N ALA A 85 5.91 0.37 -10.35
CA ALA A 85 6.75 0.51 -11.52
C ALA A 85 6.15 -0.19 -12.76
N PRO A 86 6.36 0.33 -13.97
CA PRO A 86 6.06 -0.38 -15.20
C PRO A 86 6.70 -1.77 -15.24
N HIS A 87 6.05 -2.71 -15.90
CA HIS A 87 6.55 -4.10 -16.00
C HIS A 87 7.91 -4.23 -16.73
N THR A 88 8.34 -3.18 -17.41
CA THR A 88 9.65 -3.08 -18.08
C THR A 88 10.77 -2.63 -17.15
N MET A 89 10.46 -2.08 -15.99
CA MET A 89 11.43 -1.58 -15.01
C MET A 89 11.86 -2.71 -14.07
N THR A 90 12.72 -3.60 -14.56
CA THR A 90 13.04 -4.89 -13.92
C THR A 90 14.33 -4.90 -13.11
N ASP A 91 15.15 -3.84 -13.15
CA ASP A 91 16.40 -3.78 -12.43
C ASP A 91 16.19 -3.90 -10.91
N LYS A 92 17.17 -4.44 -10.21
CA LYS A 92 17.10 -4.58 -8.74
C LYS A 92 17.09 -3.23 -8.04
N VAL A 93 17.87 -2.31 -8.56
CA VAL A 93 17.97 -0.94 -8.08
C VAL A 93 18.09 -0.02 -9.27
N ASP A 94 17.24 0.98 -9.33
CA ASP A 94 17.39 2.11 -10.24
C ASP A 94 17.79 3.34 -9.42
N ASP A 95 18.67 4.15 -9.95
CA ASP A 95 18.95 5.49 -9.43
C ASP A 95 18.25 6.51 -10.33
N ILE A 96 17.32 7.24 -9.76
CA ILE A 96 16.59 8.28 -10.47
C ILE A 96 16.73 9.58 -9.67
N GLN A 97 17.43 10.52 -10.24
CA GLN A 97 17.71 11.83 -9.62
C GLN A 97 18.37 11.71 -8.23
N GLY A 98 19.27 10.73 -8.05
CA GLY A 98 19.96 10.48 -6.78
C GLY A 98 19.13 9.74 -5.73
N VAL A 99 17.92 9.29 -6.08
CA VAL A 99 17.07 8.48 -5.20
C VAL A 99 17.07 7.03 -5.68
N ARG A 100 17.32 6.10 -4.78
CA ARG A 100 17.35 4.67 -5.07
C ARG A 100 15.92 4.09 -5.06
N PHE A 101 15.54 3.44 -6.15
CA PHE A 101 14.32 2.66 -6.28
C PHE A 101 14.68 1.19 -6.17
N VAL A 102 14.41 0.59 -5.01
CA VAL A 102 14.77 -0.79 -4.70
C VAL A 102 13.60 -1.72 -4.98
N ARG A 103 13.80 -2.68 -5.88
CA ARG A 103 12.78 -3.68 -6.19
C ARG A 103 12.47 -4.56 -5.00
N CYS A 104 11.19 -4.89 -4.80
CA CYS A 104 10.78 -5.84 -3.77
C CYS A 104 11.46 -7.21 -4.00
N PRO A 105 12.31 -7.70 -3.08
CA PRO A 105 13.03 -8.94 -3.29
C PRO A 105 12.13 -10.17 -3.41
N ALA A 106 10.93 -10.14 -2.84
CA ALA A 106 9.95 -11.22 -2.95
C ALA A 106 9.38 -11.38 -4.37
N GLU A 107 9.51 -10.38 -5.24
CA GLU A 107 9.13 -10.51 -6.65
C GLU A 107 10.15 -11.31 -7.48
N GLU A 108 11.42 -11.29 -7.08
CA GLU A 108 12.49 -11.99 -7.79
C GLU A 108 12.67 -13.42 -7.31
N ASN A 109 12.52 -13.64 -6.01
CA ASN A 109 12.84 -14.91 -5.37
C ASN A 109 11.67 -15.38 -4.51
N LYS A 110 11.02 -16.46 -4.93
CA LYS A 110 9.88 -17.08 -4.22
C LYS A 110 10.23 -17.57 -2.80
N LYS A 111 11.51 -17.73 -2.47
CA LYS A 111 11.97 -18.07 -1.11
C LYS A 111 12.03 -16.86 -0.19
N ILE A 112 11.96 -15.66 -0.76
CA ILE A 112 11.93 -14.42 0.01
C ILE A 112 10.48 -14.06 0.30
N THR A 113 10.18 -13.91 1.58
CA THR A 113 8.90 -13.43 2.10
C THR A 113 9.09 -12.07 2.75
N CYS A 114 8.00 -11.39 3.10
CA CYS A 114 8.10 -10.14 3.84
C CYS A 114 8.88 -10.29 5.16
N GLN A 115 8.87 -11.49 5.78
CA GLN A 115 9.58 -11.74 7.03
C GLN A 115 11.11 -11.66 6.88
N ASN A 116 11.64 -12.03 5.71
CA ASN A 116 13.09 -12.12 5.49
C ASN A 116 13.62 -11.19 4.39
N CYS A 117 12.77 -10.33 3.81
CA CYS A 117 13.17 -9.48 2.67
C CYS A 117 14.17 -8.37 3.04
N GLY A 118 14.33 -8.05 4.32
CA GLY A 118 15.15 -6.95 4.79
C GLY A 118 16.04 -7.29 5.98
N SER A 119 16.56 -8.52 6.09
CA SER A 119 17.48 -8.89 7.19
C SER A 119 16.90 -8.60 8.58
N GLY A 120 15.71 -9.10 8.85
CA GLY A 120 15.03 -8.97 10.15
C GLY A 120 13.95 -7.89 10.23
N GLN A 121 13.90 -6.95 9.28
CA GLN A 121 12.79 -6.01 9.18
C GLN A 121 12.39 -5.84 7.70
N PRO A 122 11.10 -6.00 7.37
CA PRO A 122 10.61 -5.80 6.01
C PRO A 122 10.97 -4.42 5.46
N LEU A 123 11.36 -4.37 4.19
CA LEU A 123 11.73 -3.09 3.56
C LEU A 123 10.61 -2.04 3.66
N CYS A 124 9.36 -2.47 3.51
CA CYS A 124 8.20 -1.58 3.58
C CYS A 124 7.84 -1.14 5.00
N ALA A 125 8.29 -1.86 6.02
CA ALA A 125 8.06 -1.51 7.43
C ALA A 125 9.13 -0.57 8.00
N ARG A 126 10.24 -0.36 7.28
CA ARG A 126 11.30 0.55 7.73
C ARG A 126 10.88 2.00 7.57
N GLN A 127 10.95 2.73 8.65
CA GLN A 127 10.78 4.18 8.65
C GLN A 127 12.13 4.88 8.42
N LYS A 128 12.09 6.13 7.97
CA LYS A 128 13.28 6.97 7.69
C LYS A 128 14.31 6.28 6.80
N ARG A 129 13.83 5.54 5.81
CA ARG A 129 14.68 4.85 4.85
C ARG A 129 15.14 5.80 3.73
N ASP A 130 16.31 5.52 3.17
CA ASP A 130 16.96 6.29 2.10
C ASP A 130 16.66 5.73 0.69
N TYR A 131 15.54 5.03 0.53
CA TYR A 131 15.12 4.42 -0.72
C TYR A 131 13.60 4.35 -0.85
N ILE A 132 13.15 4.27 -2.08
CA ILE A 132 11.76 3.96 -2.45
C ILE A 132 11.67 2.46 -2.77
N VAL A 133 10.68 1.76 -2.21
CA VAL A 133 10.42 0.37 -2.60
C VAL A 133 9.58 0.36 -3.87
N LYS A 134 10.07 -0.25 -4.95
CA LYS A 134 9.29 -0.42 -6.17
C LYS A 134 8.71 -1.82 -6.27
N PHE A 135 7.46 -1.88 -6.74
CA PHE A 135 6.74 -3.09 -7.11
C PHE A 135 6.54 -3.09 -8.60
N THR A 136 6.99 -4.15 -9.28
CA THR A 136 6.82 -4.28 -10.73
C THR A 136 5.39 -4.69 -11.04
N ALA A 137 4.72 -3.93 -11.89
CA ALA A 137 3.36 -4.26 -12.32
C ALA A 137 3.29 -5.65 -12.95
N HIS A 138 2.36 -6.46 -12.50
CA HIS A 138 2.14 -7.83 -12.96
C HIS A 138 0.67 -8.09 -13.27
N GLY A 139 0.36 -9.29 -13.79
CA GLY A 139 -1.01 -9.65 -14.16
C GLY A 139 -1.46 -9.09 -15.51
N ALA A 140 -2.75 -9.22 -15.80
CA ALA A 140 -3.33 -8.90 -17.11
C ALA A 140 -3.23 -7.42 -17.47
N ASN A 141 -3.30 -6.53 -16.49
CA ASN A 141 -3.26 -5.08 -16.68
C ASN A 141 -1.86 -4.44 -16.55
N LYS A 142 -0.79 -5.24 -16.44
CA LYS A 142 0.58 -4.71 -16.26
C LYS A 142 0.99 -3.66 -17.30
N LYS A 143 0.46 -3.74 -18.52
CA LYS A 143 0.74 -2.79 -19.60
C LYS A 143 0.08 -1.43 -19.42
N LYS A 144 -0.88 -1.30 -18.51
CA LYS A 144 -1.57 -0.03 -18.22
C LYS A 144 -0.80 0.85 -17.25
N VAL A 145 0.10 0.27 -16.47
CA VAL A 145 0.94 1.02 -15.54
C VAL A 145 2.01 1.79 -16.31
N GLY A 146 2.15 3.07 -16.01
CA GLY A 146 3.09 3.97 -16.70
C GLY A 146 2.54 4.58 -18.00
N GLN A 147 1.28 4.30 -18.38
CA GLN A 147 0.60 4.95 -19.49
C GLN A 147 -0.33 6.02 -18.92
N GLU A 148 0.10 7.28 -18.97
CA GLU A 148 -0.62 8.42 -18.36
C GLU A 148 -2.06 8.59 -18.88
N GLU A 149 -2.32 8.25 -20.15
CA GLU A 149 -3.64 8.43 -20.77
C GLU A 149 -4.59 7.24 -20.61
N LYS A 150 -4.09 6.06 -20.25
CA LYS A 150 -4.87 4.82 -20.17
C LYS A 150 -4.95 4.23 -18.78
N GLY A 151 -4.70 5.05 -17.77
CA GLY A 151 -4.67 4.66 -16.38
C GLY A 151 -5.74 3.61 -16.04
N GLY A 152 -5.35 2.52 -15.45
CA GLY A 152 -6.24 1.46 -15.06
C GLY A 152 -5.66 0.70 -13.89
N CYS A 153 -6.49 0.44 -12.90
CA CYS A 153 -6.10 -0.37 -11.75
C CYS A 153 -5.55 -1.72 -12.23
N TYR A 154 -4.31 -2.04 -11.90
CA TYR A 154 -3.70 -3.34 -12.22
C TYR A 154 -4.40 -4.49 -11.49
N ALA A 155 -5.09 -4.20 -10.38
CA ALA A 155 -5.91 -5.15 -9.63
C ALA A 155 -7.31 -5.38 -10.23
N GLY A 156 -7.70 -4.60 -11.25
CA GLY A 156 -9.04 -4.61 -11.84
C GLY A 156 -9.52 -5.95 -12.42
N PRO A 157 -8.73 -6.73 -13.16
CA PRO A 157 -9.09 -8.10 -13.53
C PRO A 157 -8.37 -9.10 -12.62
N GLY A 158 -9.11 -10.07 -12.10
CA GLY A 158 -8.55 -11.18 -11.33
C GLY A 158 -9.33 -11.51 -10.06
N PHE A 159 -8.78 -12.37 -9.25
CA PHE A 159 -9.42 -12.84 -8.02
C PHE A 159 -9.78 -11.72 -7.04
N THR A 160 -9.03 -10.63 -7.05
CA THR A 160 -9.29 -9.46 -6.19
C THR A 160 -10.66 -8.85 -6.44
N VAL A 161 -11.11 -8.79 -7.72
CA VAL A 161 -12.45 -8.29 -8.07
C VAL A 161 -13.56 -9.17 -7.53
N PHE A 162 -13.36 -10.49 -7.55
CA PHE A 162 -14.36 -11.41 -7.00
C PHE A 162 -14.47 -11.26 -5.48
N SER A 163 -13.34 -11.13 -4.79
CA SER A 163 -13.32 -10.87 -3.36
C SER A 163 -14.00 -9.55 -3.01
N TRP A 164 -13.76 -8.48 -3.75
CA TRP A 164 -14.42 -7.19 -3.55
C TRP A 164 -15.91 -7.25 -3.76
N LYS A 165 -16.37 -7.89 -4.85
CA LYS A 165 -17.80 -8.06 -5.12
C LYS A 165 -18.49 -8.89 -4.04
N ALA A 166 -17.80 -9.86 -3.45
CA ALA A 166 -18.30 -10.65 -2.34
C ALA A 166 -18.37 -9.80 -1.06
N THR A 167 -17.33 -9.05 -0.74
CA THR A 167 -17.29 -8.16 0.44
C THR A 167 -18.32 -7.05 0.36
N ALA A 168 -18.47 -6.40 -0.80
CA ALA A 168 -19.45 -5.33 -1.01
C ALA A 168 -20.92 -5.78 -0.84
N LYS A 169 -21.20 -7.08 -0.93
CA LYS A 169 -22.52 -7.66 -0.68
C LYS A 169 -22.79 -7.99 0.79
N GLN A 170 -21.75 -7.99 1.62
CA GLN A 170 -21.91 -8.28 3.05
C GLN A 170 -22.44 -7.03 3.75
N LYS A 171 -23.54 -7.19 4.50
CA LYS A 171 -23.98 -6.14 5.42
C LYS A 171 -22.97 -6.04 6.56
N GLN A 172 -22.36 -4.90 6.71
CA GLN A 172 -21.46 -4.62 7.83
C GLN A 172 -22.27 -4.19 9.05
N GLU A 173 -22.30 -5.05 10.07
CA GLU A 173 -22.89 -4.73 11.36
C GLU A 173 -21.87 -4.14 12.35
N VAL A 174 -20.58 -4.35 12.08
CA VAL A 174 -19.47 -3.93 12.93
C VAL A 174 -18.40 -3.30 12.04
N SER A 175 -17.80 -2.18 12.47
CA SER A 175 -16.76 -1.49 11.69
C SER A 175 -15.56 -2.39 11.40
N ASP A 176 -14.90 -2.17 10.27
CA ASP A 176 -13.71 -2.92 9.87
C ASP A 176 -12.56 -2.75 10.87
N ALA A 177 -12.47 -1.61 11.53
CA ALA A 177 -11.49 -1.37 12.59
C ALA A 177 -11.64 -2.33 13.76
N VAL A 178 -12.87 -2.58 14.20
CA VAL A 178 -13.15 -3.52 15.29
C VAL A 178 -12.83 -4.95 14.86
N LYS A 179 -13.31 -5.38 13.69
CA LYS A 179 -13.04 -6.71 13.15
C LYS A 179 -11.54 -6.98 12.98
N LEU A 180 -10.81 -6.01 12.42
CA LEU A 180 -9.36 -6.10 12.26
C LEU A 180 -8.66 -6.21 13.60
N SER A 181 -9.03 -5.38 14.57
CA SER A 181 -8.44 -5.39 15.90
C SER A 181 -8.65 -6.74 16.61
N GLU A 182 -9.85 -7.29 16.52
CA GLU A 182 -10.17 -8.60 17.09
C GLU A 182 -9.38 -9.72 16.41
N TRP A 183 -9.35 -9.72 15.09
CA TRP A 183 -8.58 -10.68 14.33
C TRP A 183 -7.08 -10.62 14.65
N ILE A 184 -6.48 -9.43 14.71
CA ILE A 184 -5.06 -9.27 15.08
C ILE A 184 -4.75 -9.89 16.43
N LYS A 185 -5.63 -9.76 17.41
CA LYS A 185 -5.46 -10.35 18.75
C LYS A 185 -5.41 -11.89 18.74
N THR A 186 -5.98 -12.52 17.71
CA THR A 186 -5.95 -13.98 17.56
C THR A 186 -4.66 -14.51 16.94
N LEU A 187 -3.84 -13.63 16.37
CA LEU A 187 -2.63 -14.06 15.69
C LEU A 187 -1.51 -14.41 16.67
N PRO A 188 -0.66 -15.40 16.33
CA PRO A 188 0.51 -15.73 17.12
C PRO A 188 1.43 -14.53 17.30
N TYR A 189 2.12 -14.48 18.44
CA TYR A 189 3.11 -13.43 18.69
C TYR A 189 4.19 -13.40 17.60
N GLY A 190 4.50 -12.21 17.10
CA GLY A 190 5.47 -12.04 16.02
C GLY A 190 4.89 -12.24 14.60
N SER A 191 3.57 -12.47 14.48
CA SER A 191 2.92 -12.53 13.18
C SER A 191 3.12 -11.26 12.38
N MET A 192 3.30 -11.41 11.08
CA MET A 192 3.33 -10.30 10.14
C MET A 192 1.98 -10.16 9.46
N ILE A 193 1.49 -8.94 9.42
CA ILE A 193 0.20 -8.62 8.79
C ILE A 193 0.48 -7.73 7.59
N ARG A 194 0.02 -8.15 6.41
CA ARG A 194 -0.14 -7.29 5.26
C ARG A 194 -1.60 -6.86 5.21
N HIS A 195 -1.85 -5.63 5.56
CA HIS A 195 -3.18 -5.04 5.47
C HIS A 195 -3.35 -4.38 4.09
N HIS A 196 -4.50 -4.59 3.49
CA HIS A 196 -4.87 -4.22 2.12
C HIS A 196 -4.00 -4.87 1.03
N VAL A 197 -4.62 -5.73 0.27
CA VAL A 197 -4.08 -6.24 -0.99
C VAL A 197 -4.41 -5.27 -2.12
N ALA A 198 -5.51 -4.57 -1.97
CA ALA A 198 -5.98 -3.49 -2.84
C ALA A 198 -6.99 -2.63 -2.05
N GLY A 199 -7.05 -1.35 -2.36
CA GLY A 199 -7.85 -0.38 -1.62
C GLY A 199 -6.97 0.57 -0.81
N ASP A 200 -7.60 1.53 -0.20
CA ASP A 200 -6.93 2.55 0.61
C ASP A 200 -7.54 2.61 2.02
N ILE A 201 -6.83 3.26 2.93
CA ILE A 201 -7.28 3.53 4.29
C ILE A 201 -8.25 4.71 4.20
N GLY A 202 -9.53 4.44 4.07
CA GLY A 202 -10.54 5.48 3.97
C GLY A 202 -11.65 5.31 5.01
N LEU A 203 -12.47 6.33 5.14
CA LEU A 203 -13.66 6.27 5.98
C LEU A 203 -14.64 5.20 5.46
N ASP A 204 -15.14 4.38 6.36
CA ASP A 204 -16.26 3.49 6.10
C ASP A 204 -17.51 4.35 5.80
N LYS A 205 -18.28 3.97 4.78
CA LYS A 205 -19.54 4.63 4.45
C LYS A 205 -20.71 3.96 5.13
#